data_49d4db26ab0cef9c622c2773540fd250
#
_entry.id   49d4db26ab0cef9c622c2773540fd250
#
_cell.length_a   1.000
_cell.length_b   1.000
_cell.length_c   1.000
_cell.angle_alpha   90.00
_cell.angle_beta   90.00
_cell.angle_gamma   90.00
#
_symmetry.space_group_name_H-M   'P 1'
#
loop_
_entity.id
_entity.type
_entity.pdbx_description
1 polymer ?
#
loop_
_entity_poly.entity_id
_entity_poly.type
_entity_poly.pdbx_seq_one_letter_code
_entity_poly.pdbx_strand_id
1 'polypeptide(L)'
;MDDFPLMRVSDFDECFKVAPSLQSMSFNLGRGRNVSIDCLRLDKVHPFISGNKWYKLKHHIYSACSSGKSGLLSFGGAHSNHLHALAFAGKKLEFKTIGVVRGHPLKELTPTLQDCVDWGMTLQWLSRRDYRNVAPLKCIQDYSKKYPDIWVIPEGGASDHGILGVQELFTDLWSLGKLNHDVIACPVGSGATLAGVVSAKLGGAQCIGFSALKRAYDLESRVESYLNLTETINPWQICHDYHFGGFAKINTRLTDFISDVHQKQGVLLDPVYTSKMLYGLLELVNQGRIKSNARILAVHTGGIQGWRGFGDKLPQLT
;
A
#
# COMPACT_ATOMS: atom_id res chain seq x y z
N MET A 1 20.71 -31.57 5.52
CA MET A 1 20.25 -30.43 6.34
C MET A 1 21.07 -29.26 5.86
N ASP A 2 20.54 -28.55 4.90
CA ASP A 2 21.25 -27.39 4.35
C ASP A 2 21.09 -26.26 5.35
N ASP A 3 22.19 -25.90 6.01
CA ASP A 3 22.32 -24.73 6.86
C ASP A 3 22.08 -23.48 6.00
N PHE A 4 20.83 -23.00 5.97
CA PHE A 4 20.56 -21.67 5.46
C PHE A 4 21.21 -20.67 6.41
N PRO A 5 22.13 -19.81 5.96
CA PRO A 5 22.66 -18.79 6.82
C PRO A 5 21.51 -17.90 7.29
N LEU A 6 21.36 -17.79 8.62
CA LEU A 6 20.46 -16.84 9.25
C LEU A 6 20.86 -15.45 8.74
N MET A 7 20.11 -14.92 7.77
CA MET A 7 20.31 -13.56 7.29
C MET A 7 20.01 -12.63 8.44
N ARG A 8 20.98 -11.76 8.79
CA ARG A 8 20.79 -10.82 9.89
C ARG A 8 19.72 -9.83 9.48
N VAL A 9 18.82 -9.52 10.41
CA VAL A 9 17.78 -8.49 10.23
C VAL A 9 18.39 -7.15 9.77
N SER A 10 19.62 -6.84 10.21
CA SER A 10 20.39 -5.67 9.76
C SER A 10 20.68 -5.65 8.26
N ASP A 11 20.89 -6.81 7.65
CA ASP A 11 21.26 -6.90 6.22
C ASP A 11 20.06 -6.61 5.33
N PHE A 12 18.86 -6.83 5.86
CA PHE A 12 17.61 -6.53 5.17
C PHE A 12 17.36 -5.02 5.03
N ASP A 13 17.58 -4.25 6.11
CA ASP A 13 17.47 -2.79 6.06
C ASP A 13 18.53 -2.18 5.11
N GLU A 14 19.70 -2.81 5.00
CA GLU A 14 20.76 -2.36 4.07
C GLU A 14 20.41 -2.57 2.60
N CYS A 15 19.72 -3.66 2.27
CA CYS A 15 19.27 -3.93 0.91
C CYS A 15 18.26 -2.90 0.37
N PHE A 16 17.59 -2.13 1.26
CA PHE A 16 16.45 -1.29 0.92
C PHE A 16 16.54 0.16 1.43
N LYS A 17 17.75 0.69 1.62
CA LYS A 17 18.05 2.00 2.22
C LYS A 17 17.74 3.23 1.36
N VAL A 18 16.70 3.24 0.54
CA VAL A 18 16.27 4.50 -0.07
C VAL A 18 15.26 5.18 0.84
N ALA A 19 15.68 6.26 1.50
CA ALA A 19 14.78 7.07 2.30
C ALA A 19 13.68 7.69 1.41
N PRO A 20 12.40 7.71 1.85
CA PRO A 20 11.35 8.39 1.13
C PRO A 20 11.69 9.86 0.91
N SER A 21 11.41 10.36 -0.29
CA SER A 21 11.58 11.77 -0.65
C SER A 21 10.24 12.49 -0.67
N LEU A 22 10.26 13.80 -0.41
CA LEU A 22 9.14 14.70 -0.64
C LEU A 22 9.32 15.40 -2.00
N GLN A 23 8.25 15.49 -2.76
CA GLN A 23 8.19 16.25 -4.01
C GLN A 23 6.99 17.18 -3.96
N SER A 24 7.24 18.49 -4.02
CA SER A 24 6.17 19.47 -4.05
C SER A 24 5.51 19.50 -5.43
N MET A 25 4.18 19.54 -5.46
CA MET A 25 3.34 19.60 -6.65
C MET A 25 2.44 20.83 -6.55
N SER A 26 2.30 21.58 -7.65
CA SER A 26 1.46 22.78 -7.69
C SER A 26 0.28 22.59 -8.65
N PHE A 27 -0.93 22.87 -8.16
CA PHE A 27 -2.16 22.70 -8.93
C PHE A 27 -2.93 24.01 -9.02
N ASN A 28 -3.38 24.34 -10.23
CA ASN A 28 -4.29 25.46 -10.46
C ASN A 28 -5.74 24.94 -10.39
N LEU A 29 -6.50 25.41 -9.42
CA LEU A 29 -7.90 25.03 -9.18
C LEU A 29 -8.90 25.96 -9.92
N GLY A 30 -8.41 26.85 -10.78
CA GLY A 30 -9.21 27.86 -11.43
C GLY A 30 -9.50 29.10 -10.56
N ARG A 31 -10.02 30.16 -11.20
CA ARG A 31 -10.34 31.43 -10.52
C ARG A 31 -9.16 32.02 -9.70
N GLY A 32 -7.93 31.83 -10.18
CA GLY A 32 -6.73 32.34 -9.53
C GLY A 32 -6.32 31.61 -8.26
N ARG A 33 -6.95 30.47 -7.93
CA ARG A 33 -6.61 29.68 -6.76
C ARG A 33 -5.57 28.62 -7.11
N ASN A 34 -4.45 28.66 -6.43
CA ASN A 34 -3.41 27.65 -6.51
C ASN A 34 -3.29 26.91 -5.17
N VAL A 35 -2.94 25.63 -5.21
CA VAL A 35 -2.63 24.83 -4.04
C VAL A 35 -1.29 24.11 -4.26
N SER A 36 -0.46 24.09 -3.23
CA SER A 36 0.74 23.27 -3.18
C SER A 36 0.47 22.03 -2.31
N ILE A 37 0.86 20.88 -2.82
CA ILE A 37 0.71 19.59 -2.13
C ILE A 37 2.06 18.89 -2.18
N ASP A 38 2.57 18.51 -1.02
CA ASP A 38 3.77 17.67 -0.94
C ASP A 38 3.38 16.21 -1.14
N CYS A 39 4.10 15.53 -2.01
CA CYS A 39 3.93 14.12 -2.30
C CYS A 39 5.04 13.32 -1.63
N LEU A 40 4.69 12.45 -0.67
CA LEU A 40 5.62 11.50 -0.09
C LEU A 40 5.80 10.34 -1.08
N ARG A 41 6.97 10.27 -1.72
CA ARG A 41 7.30 9.38 -2.83
C ARG A 41 7.75 8.00 -2.34
N LEU A 42 6.80 7.22 -1.75
CA LEU A 42 7.12 5.83 -1.38
C LEU A 42 7.29 4.92 -2.60
N ASP A 43 6.76 5.33 -3.76
CA ASP A 43 6.95 4.63 -5.03
C ASP A 43 8.41 4.57 -5.48
N LYS A 44 9.26 5.49 -5.01
CA LYS A 44 10.68 5.55 -5.33
C LYS A 44 11.60 4.81 -4.33
N VAL A 45 11.04 4.26 -3.25
CA VAL A 45 11.84 3.58 -2.21
C VAL A 45 12.55 2.35 -2.77
N HIS A 46 11.87 1.59 -3.62
CA HIS A 46 12.46 0.43 -4.30
C HIS A 46 11.66 0.09 -5.57
N PRO A 47 12.31 -0.34 -6.66
CA PRO A 47 11.63 -0.59 -7.94
C PRO A 47 10.61 -1.75 -7.87
N PHE A 48 10.83 -2.77 -7.05
CA PHE A 48 9.99 -3.97 -6.97
C PHE A 48 9.21 -4.08 -5.66
N ILE A 49 9.79 -3.73 -4.51
CA ILE A 49 9.06 -3.63 -3.23
C ILE A 49 8.59 -2.19 -3.06
N SER A 50 7.79 -1.74 -4.00
CA SER A 50 7.40 -0.34 -4.10
C SER A 50 6.37 0.06 -3.05
N GLY A 51 6.50 1.29 -2.59
CA GLY A 51 5.49 1.96 -1.80
C GLY A 51 5.38 1.46 -0.35
N ASN A 52 4.16 1.51 0.16
CA ASN A 52 3.86 1.12 1.53
C ASN A 52 4.08 -0.38 1.83
N LYS A 53 4.29 -1.20 0.79
CA LYS A 53 4.38 -2.66 0.97
C LYS A 53 5.66 -3.06 1.68
N TRP A 54 6.77 -2.33 1.47
CA TRP A 54 8.00 -2.52 2.20
C TRP A 54 7.78 -2.40 3.72
N TYR A 55 7.22 -1.27 4.13
CA TYR A 55 6.98 -1.00 5.55
C TYR A 55 6.00 -2.00 6.18
N LYS A 56 5.00 -2.44 5.43
CA LYS A 56 4.05 -3.45 5.88
C LYS A 56 4.62 -4.86 5.97
N LEU A 57 5.66 -5.18 5.21
CA LEU A 57 6.34 -6.48 5.24
C LEU A 57 7.46 -6.54 6.29
N LYS A 58 8.06 -5.41 6.63
CA LYS A 58 9.24 -5.31 7.49
C LYS A 58 9.15 -6.17 8.75
N HIS A 59 8.19 -5.88 9.61
CA HIS A 59 8.04 -6.61 10.88
C HIS A 59 7.58 -8.06 10.72
N HIS A 60 6.84 -8.39 9.66
CA HIS A 60 6.54 -9.79 9.34
C HIS A 60 7.80 -10.59 9.02
N ILE A 61 8.70 -10.00 8.25
CA ILE A 61 9.96 -10.62 7.89
C ILE A 61 10.84 -10.78 9.13
N TYR A 62 10.93 -9.73 9.98
CA TYR A 62 11.66 -9.82 11.24
C TYR A 62 11.14 -10.96 12.14
N SER A 63 9.82 -11.06 12.28
CA SER A 63 9.19 -12.12 13.06
C SER A 63 9.41 -13.50 12.44
N ALA A 64 9.39 -13.62 11.13
CA ALA A 64 9.71 -14.87 10.44
C ALA A 64 11.15 -15.31 10.71
N CYS A 65 12.13 -14.40 10.56
CA CYS A 65 13.54 -14.68 10.85
C CYS A 65 13.75 -15.10 12.32
N SER A 66 13.23 -14.30 13.27
CA SER A 66 13.41 -14.59 14.71
C SER A 66 12.72 -15.86 15.18
N SER A 67 11.69 -16.29 14.45
CA SER A 67 10.97 -17.55 14.71
C SER A 67 11.53 -18.74 13.93
N GLY A 68 12.67 -18.61 13.23
CA GLY A 68 13.31 -19.66 12.45
C GLY A 68 12.45 -20.19 11.29
N LYS A 69 11.55 -19.37 10.73
CA LYS A 69 10.72 -19.79 9.59
C LYS A 69 11.53 -19.82 8.30
N SER A 70 11.27 -20.82 7.46
CA SER A 70 11.96 -21.02 6.18
C SER A 70 11.27 -20.34 4.99
N GLY A 71 10.09 -19.73 5.20
CA GLY A 71 9.35 -19.12 4.13
C GLY A 71 8.19 -18.22 4.58
N LEU A 72 7.58 -17.56 3.59
CA LEU A 72 6.52 -16.59 3.77
C LEU A 72 5.32 -16.96 2.90
N LEU A 73 4.12 -16.83 3.43
CA LEU A 73 2.87 -17.03 2.68
C LEU A 73 1.98 -15.81 2.82
N SER A 74 1.37 -15.38 1.73
CA SER A 74 0.33 -14.37 1.81
C SER A 74 -0.74 -14.53 0.72
N PHE A 75 -1.73 -13.65 0.74
CA PHE A 75 -2.95 -13.68 -0.04
C PHE A 75 -3.08 -12.45 -0.94
N GLY A 76 -3.73 -12.62 -2.10
CA GLY A 76 -3.97 -11.48 -2.99
C GLY A 76 -4.74 -11.85 -4.25
N GLY A 77 -5.12 -10.83 -5.02
CA GLY A 77 -5.66 -11.01 -6.37
C GLY A 77 -4.55 -11.11 -7.42
N ALA A 78 -4.93 -11.37 -8.67
CA ALA A 78 -4.01 -11.54 -9.81
C ALA A 78 -3.13 -10.31 -10.16
N HIS A 79 -3.44 -9.14 -9.61
CA HIS A 79 -2.65 -7.89 -9.76
C HIS A 79 -2.21 -7.34 -8.39
N SER A 80 -1.95 -8.23 -7.42
CA SER A 80 -1.65 -7.83 -6.05
C SER A 80 -0.25 -7.22 -5.92
N ASN A 81 -0.18 -5.93 -5.61
CA ASN A 81 1.07 -5.25 -5.26
C ASN A 81 1.74 -5.87 -4.01
N HIS A 82 0.94 -6.52 -3.16
CA HIS A 82 1.45 -7.17 -1.95
C HIS A 82 2.15 -8.49 -2.26
N LEU A 83 1.53 -9.36 -3.07
CA LEU A 83 2.17 -10.61 -3.51
C LEU A 83 3.43 -10.33 -4.32
N HIS A 84 3.40 -9.32 -5.20
CA HIS A 84 4.55 -8.89 -5.97
C HIS A 84 5.73 -8.45 -5.06
N ALA A 85 5.46 -7.61 -4.08
CA ALA A 85 6.47 -7.17 -3.11
C ALA A 85 7.01 -8.35 -2.26
N LEU A 86 6.11 -9.25 -1.83
CA LEU A 86 6.48 -10.43 -1.04
C LEU A 86 7.37 -11.39 -1.84
N ALA A 87 7.05 -11.65 -3.11
CA ALA A 87 7.82 -12.54 -3.97
C ALA A 87 9.25 -12.03 -4.15
N PHE A 88 9.39 -10.73 -4.43
CA PHE A 88 10.73 -10.14 -4.60
C PHE A 88 11.51 -10.11 -3.27
N ALA A 89 10.86 -9.79 -2.15
CA ALA A 89 11.48 -9.84 -0.83
C ALA A 89 11.96 -11.26 -0.52
N GLY A 90 11.14 -12.27 -0.78
CA GLY A 90 11.51 -13.68 -0.59
C GLY A 90 12.71 -14.08 -1.44
N LYS A 91 12.75 -13.69 -2.72
CA LYS A 91 13.91 -13.93 -3.60
C LYS A 91 15.19 -13.33 -3.03
N LYS A 92 15.12 -12.09 -2.51
CA LYS A 92 16.30 -11.39 -1.97
C LYS A 92 16.76 -11.95 -0.62
N LEU A 93 15.86 -12.49 0.15
CA LEU A 93 16.09 -13.00 1.50
C LEU A 93 16.18 -14.53 1.56
N GLU A 94 16.15 -15.18 0.37
CA GLU A 94 16.18 -16.63 0.23
C GLU A 94 15.06 -17.38 0.98
N PHE A 95 13.94 -16.69 1.24
CA PHE A 95 12.73 -17.30 1.76
C PHE A 95 11.95 -18.01 0.66
N LYS A 96 11.43 -19.19 0.93
CA LYS A 96 10.37 -19.80 0.12
C LYS A 96 9.14 -18.92 0.18
N THR A 97 8.51 -18.60 -0.95
CA THR A 97 7.29 -17.81 -0.96
C THR A 97 6.11 -18.56 -1.53
N ILE A 98 4.94 -18.39 -0.92
CA ILE A 98 3.67 -18.97 -1.37
C ILE A 98 2.66 -17.81 -1.50
N GLY A 99 2.10 -17.66 -2.70
CA GLY A 99 1.02 -16.71 -2.98
C GLY A 99 -0.32 -17.43 -3.14
N VAL A 100 -1.25 -17.20 -2.22
CA VAL A 100 -2.63 -17.71 -2.34
C VAL A 100 -3.45 -16.72 -3.15
N VAL A 101 -3.69 -17.07 -4.40
CA VAL A 101 -4.33 -16.19 -5.40
C VAL A 101 -5.83 -16.40 -5.42
N ARG A 102 -6.59 -15.30 -5.33
CA ARG A 102 -8.05 -15.30 -5.41
C ARG A 102 -8.55 -15.56 -6.81
N GLY A 103 -9.25 -16.67 -7.02
CA GLY A 103 -9.85 -17.05 -8.30
C GLY A 103 -9.49 -18.47 -8.70
N HIS A 104 -9.49 -18.71 -10.00
CA HIS A 104 -9.08 -19.97 -10.60
C HIS A 104 -7.77 -19.78 -11.38
N PRO A 105 -7.02 -20.85 -11.64
CA PRO A 105 -5.85 -20.79 -12.50
C PRO A 105 -6.16 -20.08 -13.82
N LEU A 106 -5.30 -19.18 -14.21
CA LEU A 106 -5.40 -18.43 -15.46
C LEU A 106 -4.70 -19.19 -16.58
N LYS A 107 -5.22 -19.10 -17.82
CA LYS A 107 -4.54 -19.66 -19.00
C LYS A 107 -3.18 -18.98 -19.21
N GLU A 108 -3.15 -17.66 -19.06
CA GLU A 108 -1.94 -16.82 -19.07
C GLU A 108 -1.89 -16.04 -17.78
N LEU A 109 -0.73 -16.03 -17.14
CA LEU A 109 -0.53 -15.27 -15.93
C LEU A 109 -0.58 -13.76 -16.23
N THR A 110 -1.11 -13.00 -15.29
CA THR A 110 -0.93 -11.54 -15.36
C THR A 110 0.55 -11.17 -15.24
N PRO A 111 0.99 -10.02 -15.76
CA PRO A 111 2.40 -9.60 -15.61
C PRO A 111 2.87 -9.59 -14.15
N THR A 112 1.98 -9.25 -13.22
CA THR A 112 2.25 -9.28 -11.77
C THR A 112 2.51 -10.70 -11.25
N LEU A 113 1.69 -11.67 -11.65
CA LEU A 113 1.87 -13.07 -11.23
C LEU A 113 3.04 -13.73 -11.93
N GLN A 114 3.33 -13.33 -13.17
CA GLN A 114 4.50 -13.81 -13.89
C GLN A 114 5.78 -13.39 -13.16
N ASP A 115 5.92 -12.11 -12.78
CA ASP A 115 7.04 -11.65 -11.98
C ASP A 115 7.16 -12.45 -10.67
N CYS A 116 6.02 -12.73 -9.99
CA CYS A 116 6.03 -13.52 -8.76
C CYS A 116 6.63 -14.92 -8.99
N VAL A 117 6.23 -15.59 -10.08
CA VAL A 117 6.75 -16.92 -10.44
C VAL A 117 8.23 -16.85 -10.83
N ASP A 118 8.63 -15.86 -11.61
CA ASP A 118 10.02 -15.64 -12.04
C ASP A 118 10.96 -15.35 -10.84
N TRP A 119 10.39 -14.88 -9.74
CA TRP A 119 11.09 -14.70 -8.46
C TRP A 119 10.98 -15.91 -7.52
N GLY A 120 10.41 -17.02 -7.99
CA GLY A 120 10.36 -18.28 -7.24
C GLY A 120 9.14 -18.45 -6.35
N MET A 121 8.10 -17.61 -6.46
CA MET A 121 6.85 -17.79 -5.70
C MET A 121 6.04 -18.95 -6.23
N THR A 122 5.63 -19.84 -5.34
CA THR A 122 4.64 -20.88 -5.65
C THR A 122 3.24 -20.28 -5.56
N LEU A 123 2.45 -20.39 -6.64
CA LEU A 123 1.06 -19.94 -6.66
C LEU A 123 0.10 -21.05 -6.25
N GLN A 124 -0.80 -20.73 -5.33
CA GLN A 124 -1.94 -21.57 -4.95
C GLN A 124 -3.22 -20.80 -5.25
N TRP A 125 -4.22 -21.49 -5.78
CA TRP A 125 -5.47 -20.85 -6.17
C TRP A 125 -6.58 -21.19 -5.18
N LEU A 126 -7.33 -20.16 -4.79
CA LEU A 126 -8.48 -20.30 -3.91
C LEU A 126 -9.70 -19.66 -4.58
N SER A 127 -10.79 -20.42 -4.72
CA SER A 127 -11.99 -19.92 -5.37
C SER A 127 -12.46 -18.60 -4.73
N ARG A 128 -13.15 -17.74 -5.49
CA ARG A 128 -13.67 -16.47 -4.96
C ARG A 128 -14.62 -16.68 -3.77
N ARG A 129 -15.34 -17.82 -3.76
CA ARG A 129 -16.24 -18.19 -2.66
C ARG A 129 -15.43 -18.51 -1.40
N ASP A 130 -14.46 -19.41 -1.52
CA ASP A 130 -13.65 -19.84 -0.38
C ASP A 130 -12.78 -18.70 0.15
N TYR A 131 -12.24 -17.87 -0.76
CA TYR A 131 -11.47 -16.69 -0.40
C TYR A 131 -12.28 -15.68 0.43
N ARG A 132 -13.57 -15.51 0.19
CA ARG A 132 -14.46 -14.65 1.00
C ARG A 132 -14.83 -15.27 2.34
N ASN A 133 -14.93 -16.59 2.41
CA ASN A 133 -15.27 -17.32 3.63
C ASN A 133 -14.10 -17.45 4.60
N VAL A 134 -12.90 -17.12 4.13
CA VAL A 134 -11.69 -17.14 4.93
C VAL A 134 -11.64 -15.82 5.72
N ALA A 135 -12.27 -15.80 6.90
CA ALA A 135 -12.11 -14.70 7.83
C ALA A 135 -10.59 -14.54 8.12
N PRO A 136 -10.04 -13.32 8.11
CA PRO A 136 -8.59 -13.10 8.13
C PRO A 136 -7.85 -13.90 9.21
N LEU A 137 -8.35 -13.94 10.44
CA LEU A 137 -7.71 -14.65 11.55
C LEU A 137 -7.80 -16.18 11.42
N LYS A 138 -8.95 -16.71 11.02
CA LYS A 138 -9.11 -18.17 10.85
C LYS A 138 -8.23 -18.70 9.73
N CYS A 139 -8.10 -17.96 8.64
CA CYS A 139 -7.21 -18.31 7.54
C CYS A 139 -5.76 -18.40 7.98
N ILE A 140 -5.29 -17.39 8.72
CA ILE A 140 -3.92 -17.38 9.23
C ILE A 140 -3.66 -18.63 10.06
N GLN A 141 -4.59 -18.96 10.97
CA GLN A 141 -4.47 -20.15 11.83
C GLN A 141 -4.46 -21.45 11.01
N ASP A 142 -5.37 -21.60 10.04
CA ASP A 142 -5.47 -22.81 9.22
C ASP A 142 -4.22 -23.00 8.36
N TYR A 143 -3.72 -21.93 7.73
CA TYR A 143 -2.50 -21.99 6.93
C TYR A 143 -1.24 -22.14 7.79
N SER A 144 -1.18 -21.56 8.98
CA SER A 144 -0.05 -21.76 9.92
C SER A 144 0.03 -23.21 10.40
N LYS A 145 -1.11 -23.88 10.61
CA LYS A 145 -1.14 -25.31 10.92
C LYS A 145 -0.72 -26.17 9.73
N LYS A 146 -1.16 -25.81 8.53
CA LYS A 146 -0.83 -26.53 7.29
C LYS A 146 0.65 -26.40 6.90
N TYR A 147 1.26 -25.27 7.21
CA TYR A 147 2.65 -24.93 6.87
C TYR A 147 3.40 -24.45 8.11
N PRO A 148 3.80 -25.33 9.03
CA PRO A 148 4.40 -24.95 10.32
C PRO A 148 5.71 -24.16 10.18
N ASP A 149 6.46 -24.38 9.09
CA ASP A 149 7.73 -23.70 8.82
C ASP A 149 7.59 -22.40 8.00
N ILE A 150 6.36 -21.99 7.70
CA ILE A 150 6.06 -20.82 6.89
C ILE A 150 5.38 -19.76 7.76
N TRP A 151 5.85 -18.53 7.68
CA TRP A 151 5.20 -17.38 8.29
C TRP A 151 4.03 -16.91 7.44
N VAL A 152 2.82 -16.90 8.01
CA VAL A 152 1.60 -16.50 7.29
C VAL A 152 1.32 -15.01 7.51
N ILE A 153 1.21 -14.27 6.41
CA ILE A 153 0.97 -12.82 6.39
C ILE A 153 -0.45 -12.57 5.87
N PRO A 154 -1.29 -11.76 6.55
CA PRO A 154 -2.62 -11.41 6.06
C PRO A 154 -2.60 -10.70 4.70
N GLU A 155 -3.73 -10.73 3.97
CA GLU A 155 -3.88 -10.03 2.70
C GLU A 155 -3.47 -8.55 2.82
N GLY A 156 -2.59 -8.11 1.93
CA GLY A 156 -2.09 -6.74 1.92
C GLY A 156 -1.21 -6.37 3.13
N GLY A 157 -0.76 -7.34 3.95
CA GLY A 157 -0.02 -7.09 5.19
C GLY A 157 -0.87 -6.36 6.25
N ALA A 158 -2.18 -6.63 6.30
CA ALA A 158 -3.10 -5.95 7.20
C ALA A 158 -3.13 -6.62 8.58
N SER A 159 -2.21 -6.24 9.44
CA SER A 159 -1.99 -6.75 10.80
C SER A 159 -1.22 -5.73 11.63
N ASP A 160 -1.06 -5.98 12.92
CA ASP A 160 -0.28 -5.15 13.83
C ASP A 160 1.16 -4.94 13.33
N HIS A 161 1.81 -5.97 12.77
CA HIS A 161 3.13 -5.86 12.16
C HIS A 161 3.14 -4.85 11.00
N GLY A 162 2.14 -4.92 10.12
CA GLY A 162 2.05 -4.00 8.98
C GLY A 162 1.70 -2.57 9.37
N ILE A 163 0.90 -2.41 10.42
CA ILE A 163 0.55 -1.11 10.99
C ILE A 163 1.77 -0.49 11.67
N LEU A 164 2.46 -1.25 12.50
CA LEU A 164 3.67 -0.82 13.20
C LEU A 164 4.74 -0.29 12.22
N GLY A 165 5.01 -1.01 11.13
CA GLY A 165 5.99 -0.57 10.14
C GLY A 165 5.63 0.75 9.45
N VAL A 166 4.33 1.00 9.20
CA VAL A 166 3.87 2.29 8.68
C VAL A 166 3.92 3.37 9.76
N GLN A 167 3.52 3.06 10.99
CA GLN A 167 3.59 3.98 12.14
C GLN A 167 5.03 4.46 12.37
N GLU A 168 6.00 3.56 12.39
CA GLU A 168 7.42 3.89 12.53
C GLU A 168 7.87 4.84 11.43
N LEU A 169 7.59 4.54 10.17
CA LEU A 169 7.94 5.42 9.04
C LEU A 169 7.49 6.86 9.29
N PHE A 170 6.23 7.06 9.64
CA PHE A 170 5.68 8.41 9.80
C PHE A 170 6.18 9.08 11.07
N THR A 171 6.38 8.34 12.16
CA THR A 171 6.98 8.83 13.40
C THR A 171 8.42 9.29 13.20
N ASP A 172 9.21 8.50 12.45
CA ASP A 172 10.60 8.84 12.13
C ASP A 172 10.70 10.09 11.25
N LEU A 173 9.87 10.16 10.20
CA LEU A 173 9.84 11.35 9.34
C LEU A 173 9.42 12.61 10.10
N TRP A 174 8.48 12.49 11.03
CA TRP A 174 8.10 13.59 11.91
C TRP A 174 9.25 13.99 12.84
N SER A 175 9.87 13.04 13.51
CA SER A 175 10.98 13.27 14.46
C SER A 175 12.20 13.89 13.78
N LEU A 176 12.41 13.60 12.50
CA LEU A 176 13.46 14.20 11.67
C LEU A 176 13.07 15.58 11.11
N GLY A 177 11.92 16.13 11.47
CA GLY A 177 11.43 17.41 10.98
C GLY A 177 11.05 17.42 9.48
N LYS A 178 10.95 16.23 8.86
CA LYS A 178 10.55 16.08 7.43
C LYS A 178 9.06 16.20 7.21
N LEU A 179 8.24 15.99 8.24
CA LEU A 179 6.80 16.15 8.21
C LEU A 179 6.38 17.24 9.20
N ASN A 180 5.64 18.22 8.72
CA ASN A 180 5.04 19.30 9.52
C ASN A 180 3.68 19.70 8.94
N HIS A 181 2.98 18.76 8.35
CA HIS A 181 1.76 18.97 7.57
C HIS A 181 0.52 19.03 8.48
N ASP A 182 -0.45 19.84 8.08
CA ASP A 182 -1.73 19.98 8.78
C ASP A 182 -2.72 18.87 8.36
N VAL A 183 -2.57 18.39 7.11
CA VAL A 183 -3.40 17.34 6.51
C VAL A 183 -2.51 16.28 5.87
N ILE A 184 -2.78 15.01 6.15
CA ILE A 184 -2.12 13.85 5.53
C ILE A 184 -3.18 13.00 4.84
N ALA A 185 -3.06 12.86 3.52
CA ALA A 185 -3.97 12.08 2.69
C ALA A 185 -3.33 10.76 2.25
N CYS A 186 -4.03 9.64 2.42
CA CYS A 186 -3.57 8.36 1.91
C CYS A 186 -4.71 7.54 1.28
N PRO A 187 -4.41 6.70 0.27
CA PRO A 187 -5.42 5.81 -0.30
C PRO A 187 -5.70 4.63 0.62
N VAL A 188 -6.97 4.18 0.63
CA VAL A 188 -7.45 3.12 1.50
C VAL A 188 -7.94 1.92 0.69
N GLY A 189 -7.33 0.75 0.97
CA GLY A 189 -7.80 -0.55 0.53
C GLY A 189 -8.23 -1.40 1.73
N SER A 190 -7.27 -1.95 2.48
CA SER A 190 -7.54 -2.73 3.72
C SER A 190 -7.69 -1.90 4.99
N GLY A 191 -7.36 -0.62 4.96
CA GLY A 191 -7.34 0.26 6.15
C GLY A 191 -6.00 0.31 6.90
N ALA A 192 -5.17 -0.73 6.83
CA ALA A 192 -3.97 -0.83 7.66
C ALA A 192 -2.92 0.28 7.43
N THR A 193 -2.80 0.83 6.21
CA THR A 193 -1.92 1.97 5.96
C THR A 193 -2.44 3.23 6.65
N LEU A 194 -3.75 3.49 6.55
CA LEU A 194 -4.37 4.61 7.26
C LEU A 194 -4.21 4.46 8.78
N ALA A 195 -4.46 3.26 9.31
CA ALA A 195 -4.26 2.99 10.74
C ALA A 195 -2.82 3.32 11.20
N GLY A 196 -1.81 2.88 10.44
CA GLY A 196 -0.41 3.20 10.75
C GLY A 196 -0.09 4.70 10.68
N VAL A 197 -0.70 5.45 9.74
CA VAL A 197 -0.56 6.92 9.69
C VAL A 197 -1.25 7.56 10.90
N VAL A 198 -2.48 7.14 11.20
CA VAL A 198 -3.29 7.70 12.31
C VAL A 198 -2.62 7.48 13.66
N SER A 199 -1.97 6.33 13.86
CA SER A 199 -1.27 5.98 15.10
C SER A 199 0.15 6.54 15.23
N ALA A 200 0.67 7.22 14.20
CA ALA A 200 2.00 7.83 14.26
C ALA A 200 1.99 9.14 15.04
N LYS A 201 3.15 9.56 15.55
CA LYS A 201 3.32 10.88 16.20
C LYS A 201 3.39 11.96 15.13
N LEU A 202 2.31 12.71 14.91
CA LEU A 202 2.14 13.68 13.81
C LEU A 202 1.65 15.06 14.29
N GLY A 203 1.77 15.35 15.58
CA GLY A 203 1.39 16.65 16.14
C GLY A 203 -0.08 17.02 15.97
N GLY A 204 -0.98 16.05 15.81
CA GLY A 204 -2.42 16.28 15.63
C GLY A 204 -2.84 16.57 14.18
N ALA A 205 -2.01 16.24 13.19
CA ALA A 205 -2.36 16.36 11.78
C ALA A 205 -3.64 15.59 11.44
N GLN A 206 -4.53 16.18 10.64
CA GLN A 206 -5.73 15.51 10.18
C GLN A 206 -5.39 14.45 9.12
N CYS A 207 -5.72 13.20 9.39
CA CYS A 207 -5.51 12.09 8.48
C CYS A 207 -6.77 11.82 7.65
N ILE A 208 -6.67 11.86 6.32
CA ILE A 208 -7.80 11.61 5.43
C ILE A 208 -7.51 10.39 4.57
N GLY A 209 -8.28 9.33 4.78
CA GLY A 209 -8.29 8.15 3.94
C GLY A 209 -9.19 8.33 2.72
N PHE A 210 -8.77 7.87 1.55
CA PHE A 210 -9.60 7.86 0.35
C PHE A 210 -9.88 6.42 -0.07
N SER A 211 -11.12 5.98 0.05
CA SER A 211 -11.51 4.62 -0.30
C SER A 211 -11.40 4.37 -1.79
N ALA A 212 -10.60 3.38 -2.19
CA ALA A 212 -10.56 2.88 -3.56
C ALA A 212 -11.73 1.94 -3.89
N LEU A 213 -12.53 1.58 -2.88
CA LEU A 213 -13.59 0.58 -2.95
C LEU A 213 -14.96 1.24 -2.99
N LYS A 214 -15.87 0.68 -3.75
CA LYS A 214 -17.28 1.12 -3.75
C LYS A 214 -18.04 0.42 -2.64
N ARG A 215 -18.80 1.19 -1.84
CA ARG A 215 -19.67 0.68 -0.76
C ARG A 215 -18.91 -0.12 0.33
N ALA A 216 -17.66 0.22 0.60
CA ALA A 216 -16.86 -0.39 1.67
C ALA A 216 -17.02 0.38 2.99
N TYR A 217 -18.26 0.45 3.50
CA TYR A 217 -18.62 1.19 4.72
C TYR A 217 -18.15 0.51 6.01
N ASP A 218 -17.51 -0.66 5.89
CA ASP A 218 -16.86 -1.36 6.98
C ASP A 218 -15.40 -0.94 7.19
N LEU A 219 -14.88 -0.02 6.37
CA LEU A 219 -13.48 0.42 6.46
C LEU A 219 -13.20 1.19 7.75
N GLU A 220 -14.14 2.00 8.22
CA GLU A 220 -14.03 2.72 9.49
C GLU A 220 -13.86 1.74 10.65
N SER A 221 -14.78 0.77 10.76
CA SER A 221 -14.71 -0.25 11.82
C SER A 221 -13.43 -1.09 11.75
N ARG A 222 -12.90 -1.35 10.54
CA ARG A 222 -11.61 -2.03 10.38
C ARG A 222 -10.46 -1.17 10.90
N VAL A 223 -10.43 0.10 10.54
CA VAL A 223 -9.38 1.04 11.02
C VAL A 223 -9.48 1.16 12.54
N GLU A 224 -10.67 1.33 13.10
CA GLU A 224 -10.91 1.37 14.55
C GLU A 224 -10.36 0.11 15.23
N SER A 225 -10.64 -1.07 14.68
CA SER A 225 -10.15 -2.33 15.25
C SER A 225 -8.61 -2.41 15.29
N TYR A 226 -7.92 -1.76 14.36
CA TYR A 226 -6.46 -1.66 14.35
C TYR A 226 -5.93 -0.61 15.33
N LEU A 227 -6.73 0.41 15.65
CA LEU A 227 -6.31 1.51 16.54
C LEU A 227 -6.55 1.20 18.03
N ASN A 228 -7.32 0.17 18.35
CA ASN A 228 -7.68 -0.16 19.74
C ASN A 228 -6.49 -0.44 20.67
N LEU A 229 -5.31 -0.67 20.13
CA LEU A 229 -4.08 -0.96 20.88
C LEU A 229 -3.07 0.19 20.84
N THR A 230 -3.44 1.37 20.31
CA THR A 230 -2.51 2.50 20.14
C THR A 230 -2.79 3.60 21.16
N GLU A 231 -1.71 4.19 21.70
CA GLU A 231 -1.80 5.33 22.63
C GLU A 231 -2.01 6.68 21.92
N THR A 232 -1.53 6.79 20.69
CA THR A 232 -1.62 8.02 19.89
C THR A 232 -2.64 7.82 18.77
N ILE A 233 -3.64 8.69 18.70
CA ILE A 233 -4.62 8.70 17.62
C ILE A 233 -4.76 10.13 17.10
N ASN A 234 -4.31 10.38 15.86
CA ASN A 234 -4.56 11.64 15.18
C ASN A 234 -6.01 11.71 14.69
N PRO A 235 -6.61 12.90 14.55
CA PRO A 235 -7.93 13.03 13.93
C PRO A 235 -7.97 12.40 12.55
N TRP A 236 -8.98 11.59 12.25
CA TRP A 236 -9.06 10.91 10.97
C TRP A 236 -10.49 10.76 10.45
N GLN A 237 -10.59 10.56 9.14
CA GLN A 237 -11.83 10.23 8.45
C GLN A 237 -11.55 9.47 7.15
N ILE A 238 -12.56 8.78 6.61
CA ILE A 238 -12.49 8.16 5.28
C ILE A 238 -13.46 8.85 4.32
N CYS A 239 -12.96 9.22 3.15
CA CYS A 239 -13.75 9.76 2.06
C CYS A 239 -14.08 8.62 1.08
N HIS A 240 -15.39 8.37 0.86
CA HIS A 240 -15.89 7.28 0.02
C HIS A 240 -16.31 7.71 -1.40
N ASP A 241 -16.28 9.02 -1.71
CA ASP A 241 -16.92 9.54 -2.92
C ASP A 241 -16.10 9.38 -4.21
N TYR A 242 -14.76 9.25 -4.08
CA TYR A 242 -13.84 9.34 -5.22
C TYR A 242 -13.31 7.97 -5.70
N HIS A 243 -14.08 6.91 -5.55
CA HIS A 243 -13.68 5.55 -5.93
C HIS A 243 -13.78 5.24 -7.44
N PHE A 244 -14.35 6.13 -8.27
CA PHE A 244 -14.50 5.98 -9.73
C PHE A 244 -15.14 4.64 -10.17
N GLY A 245 -16.16 4.19 -9.46
CA GLY A 245 -16.85 2.92 -9.74
C GLY A 245 -16.36 1.73 -8.91
N GLY A 246 -15.26 1.87 -8.14
CA GLY A 246 -14.75 0.86 -7.21
C GLY A 246 -13.37 0.35 -7.56
N PHE A 247 -12.98 -0.79 -6.97
CA PHE A 247 -11.65 -1.36 -7.10
C PHE A 247 -11.27 -1.60 -8.58
N ALA A 248 -10.10 -1.10 -9.00
CA ALA A 248 -9.56 -1.23 -10.35
C ALA A 248 -10.51 -0.72 -11.48
N LYS A 249 -11.55 0.06 -11.13
CA LYS A 249 -12.35 0.76 -12.14
C LYS A 249 -11.72 2.12 -12.45
N ILE A 250 -11.63 2.43 -13.73
CA ILE A 250 -11.13 3.70 -14.28
C ILE A 250 -12.12 4.21 -15.32
N ASN A 251 -12.09 5.52 -15.57
CA ASN A 251 -12.82 6.17 -16.66
C ASN A 251 -11.94 7.28 -17.25
N THR A 252 -12.36 7.87 -18.35
CA THR A 252 -11.63 8.91 -19.08
C THR A 252 -11.21 10.09 -18.16
N ARG A 253 -12.11 10.55 -17.28
CA ARG A 253 -11.79 11.64 -16.34
C ARG A 253 -10.59 11.29 -15.45
N LEU A 254 -10.48 10.04 -14.97
CA LEU A 254 -9.36 9.61 -14.13
C LEU A 254 -8.08 9.41 -14.96
N THR A 255 -8.19 8.87 -16.17
CA THR A 255 -7.02 8.68 -17.05
C THR A 255 -6.44 10.00 -17.52
N ASP A 256 -7.28 10.98 -17.87
CA ASP A 256 -6.84 12.33 -18.24
C ASP A 256 -6.15 13.01 -17.06
N PHE A 257 -6.71 12.88 -15.84
CA PHE A 257 -6.09 13.39 -14.63
C PHE A 257 -4.71 12.78 -14.36
N ILE A 258 -4.57 11.45 -14.51
CA ILE A 258 -3.28 10.75 -14.35
C ILE A 258 -2.25 11.29 -15.35
N SER A 259 -2.65 11.46 -16.62
CA SER A 259 -1.78 12.00 -17.67
C SER A 259 -1.36 13.44 -17.36
N ASP A 260 -2.29 14.26 -16.93
CA ASP A 260 -2.05 15.67 -16.60
C ASP A 260 -1.07 15.80 -15.42
N VAL A 261 -1.24 15.01 -14.38
CA VAL A 261 -0.32 14.98 -13.24
C VAL A 261 1.06 14.50 -13.67
N HIS A 262 1.14 13.44 -14.50
CA HIS A 262 2.42 12.96 -15.00
C HIS A 262 3.15 14.03 -15.82
N GLN A 263 2.48 14.64 -16.78
CA GLN A 263 3.06 15.64 -17.66
C GLN A 263 3.48 16.92 -16.92
N LYS A 264 2.64 17.41 -16.00
CA LYS A 264 2.86 18.70 -15.33
C LYS A 264 3.70 18.60 -14.07
N GLN A 265 3.65 17.49 -13.36
CA GLN A 265 4.31 17.32 -12.07
C GLN A 265 5.43 16.25 -12.08
N GLY A 266 5.59 15.48 -13.15
CA GLY A 266 6.55 14.38 -13.22
C GLY A 266 6.25 13.24 -12.25
N VAL A 267 4.99 13.09 -11.81
CA VAL A 267 4.56 12.06 -10.86
C VAL A 267 3.61 11.09 -11.55
N LEU A 268 4.06 9.86 -11.73
CA LEU A 268 3.22 8.80 -12.25
C LEU A 268 2.38 8.22 -11.12
N LEU A 269 1.05 8.32 -11.22
CA LEU A 269 0.12 7.82 -10.22
C LEU A 269 -0.36 6.41 -10.57
N ASP A 270 -0.50 5.52 -9.59
CA ASP A 270 -1.17 4.26 -9.83
C ASP A 270 -2.69 4.48 -10.07
N PRO A 271 -3.31 3.71 -10.99
CA PRO A 271 -4.71 3.97 -11.38
C PRO A 271 -5.75 3.45 -10.39
N VAL A 272 -5.33 2.66 -9.38
CA VAL A 272 -6.25 2.00 -8.44
C VAL A 272 -6.43 2.81 -7.15
N TYR A 273 -5.34 3.38 -6.64
CA TYR A 273 -5.26 3.95 -5.30
C TYR A 273 -4.86 5.44 -5.30
N THR A 274 -3.62 5.74 -5.69
CA THR A 274 -3.05 7.08 -5.53
C THR A 274 -3.68 8.13 -6.43
N SER A 275 -4.07 7.76 -7.65
CA SER A 275 -4.78 8.67 -8.55
C SER A 275 -6.13 9.10 -7.99
N LYS A 276 -6.89 8.17 -7.42
CA LYS A 276 -8.20 8.44 -6.83
C LYS A 276 -8.08 9.30 -5.58
N MET A 277 -7.08 9.02 -4.74
CA MET A 277 -6.78 9.80 -3.55
C MET A 277 -6.40 11.23 -3.92
N LEU A 278 -5.44 11.43 -4.83
CA LEU A 278 -5.00 12.78 -5.20
C LEU A 278 -6.12 13.56 -5.89
N TYR A 279 -6.90 12.90 -6.77
CA TYR A 279 -8.08 13.50 -7.38
C TYR A 279 -9.07 13.98 -6.30
N GLY A 280 -9.45 13.11 -5.36
CA GLY A 280 -10.38 13.43 -4.28
C GLY A 280 -9.84 14.51 -3.35
N LEU A 281 -8.56 14.51 -3.06
CA LEU A 281 -7.89 15.53 -2.24
C LEU A 281 -8.02 16.92 -2.87
N LEU A 282 -7.74 17.05 -4.17
CA LEU A 282 -7.90 18.31 -4.91
C LEU A 282 -9.36 18.77 -4.94
N GLU A 283 -10.31 17.86 -5.08
CA GLU A 283 -11.74 18.19 -5.02
C GLU A 283 -12.14 18.70 -3.61
N LEU A 284 -11.64 18.11 -2.53
CA LEU A 284 -11.88 18.62 -1.17
C LEU A 284 -11.32 20.02 -0.95
N VAL A 285 -10.14 20.33 -1.49
CA VAL A 285 -9.58 21.68 -1.47
C VAL A 285 -10.43 22.63 -2.31
N ASN A 286 -10.84 22.21 -3.51
CA ASN A 286 -11.65 23.03 -4.41
C ASN A 286 -13.03 23.37 -3.81
N GLN A 287 -13.61 22.44 -3.04
CA GLN A 287 -14.86 22.64 -2.31
C GLN A 287 -14.71 23.45 -1.00
N GLY A 288 -13.49 23.84 -0.62
CA GLY A 288 -13.21 24.56 0.63
C GLY A 288 -13.32 23.70 1.89
N ARG A 289 -13.41 22.37 1.74
CA ARG A 289 -13.41 21.42 2.87
C ARG A 289 -12.01 21.25 3.49
N ILE A 290 -10.98 21.52 2.71
CA ILE A 290 -9.59 21.69 3.16
C ILE A 290 -9.18 23.10 2.78
N LYS A 291 -8.59 23.84 3.71
CA LYS A 291 -8.09 25.20 3.44
C LYS A 291 -6.97 25.16 2.41
N SER A 292 -6.99 26.06 1.42
CA SER A 292 -5.96 26.10 0.37
C SER A 292 -4.57 26.49 0.87
N ASN A 293 -4.47 27.12 2.03
CA ASN A 293 -3.22 27.47 2.71
C ASN A 293 -2.77 26.40 3.74
N ALA A 294 -3.49 25.29 3.88
CA ALA A 294 -3.05 24.17 4.71
C ALA A 294 -1.80 23.53 4.07
N ARG A 295 -0.88 23.08 4.91
CA ARG A 295 0.25 22.24 4.50
C ARG A 295 -0.27 20.82 4.31
N ILE A 296 -0.31 20.36 3.06
CA ILE A 296 -0.94 19.11 2.69
C ILE A 296 0.09 18.09 2.22
N LEU A 297 0.04 16.88 2.78
CA LEU A 297 0.83 15.74 2.36
C LEU A 297 -0.05 14.71 1.66
N ALA A 298 0.29 14.34 0.44
CA ALA A 298 -0.29 13.22 -0.29
C ALA A 298 0.68 12.03 -0.26
N VAL A 299 0.23 10.87 0.25
CA VAL A 299 1.07 9.67 0.35
C VAL A 299 0.97 8.84 -0.93
N HIS A 300 2.03 8.84 -1.72
CA HIS A 300 2.13 7.97 -2.90
C HIS A 300 2.55 6.56 -2.48
N THR A 301 1.59 5.69 -2.31
CA THR A 301 1.79 4.33 -1.76
C THR A 301 2.38 3.31 -2.74
N GLY A 302 2.91 3.73 -3.87
CA GLY A 302 3.44 2.84 -4.93
C GLY A 302 2.35 2.24 -5.79
N GLY A 303 2.54 1.02 -6.26
CA GLY A 303 1.55 0.31 -7.07
C GLY A 303 1.68 0.51 -8.57
N ILE A 304 2.74 1.18 -9.03
CA ILE A 304 2.98 1.49 -10.46
C ILE A 304 3.06 0.22 -11.32
N GLN A 305 3.58 -0.88 -10.80
CA GLN A 305 3.60 -2.16 -11.52
C GLN A 305 2.21 -2.60 -12.00
N GLY A 306 1.15 -2.16 -11.30
CA GLY A 306 -0.25 -2.44 -11.65
C GLY A 306 -0.70 -1.85 -12.99
N TRP A 307 0.03 -0.85 -13.53
CA TRP A 307 -0.22 -0.28 -14.86
C TRP A 307 -0.28 -1.35 -15.95
N ARG A 308 0.61 -2.33 -15.90
CA ARG A 308 0.69 -3.43 -16.86
C ARG A 308 -0.61 -4.26 -16.94
N GLY A 309 -1.45 -4.22 -15.91
CA GLY A 309 -2.75 -4.89 -15.87
C GLY A 309 -3.87 -4.14 -16.60
N PHE A 310 -3.64 -2.90 -17.03
CA PHE A 310 -4.65 -2.10 -17.71
C PHE A 310 -4.48 -2.06 -19.24
N GLY A 311 -3.30 -2.44 -19.78
CA GLY A 311 -3.03 -2.43 -21.23
C GLY A 311 -3.33 -1.07 -21.84
N ASP A 312 -3.98 -1.05 -23.01
CA ASP A 312 -4.33 0.15 -23.77
C ASP A 312 -5.38 1.06 -23.12
N LYS A 313 -5.91 0.68 -21.96
CA LYS A 313 -6.87 1.52 -21.21
C LYS A 313 -6.23 2.71 -20.51
N LEU A 314 -4.92 2.70 -20.39
CA LEU A 314 -4.15 3.82 -19.85
C LEU A 314 -3.37 4.49 -20.98
N PRO A 315 -3.15 5.82 -20.90
CA PRO A 315 -2.37 6.53 -21.90
C PRO A 315 -0.94 5.95 -21.96
N GLN A 316 -0.40 5.87 -23.17
CA GLN A 316 1.01 5.56 -23.34
C GLN A 316 1.80 6.74 -22.73
N LEU A 317 2.66 6.42 -21.77
CA LEU A 317 3.55 7.40 -21.18
C LEU A 317 4.73 7.58 -22.14
N THR A 318 4.74 8.68 -22.84
CA THR A 318 5.88 9.14 -23.66
C THR A 318 6.91 9.82 -22.78
#